data_91cb028abcbb79e707fe4e32053b979f
#
_entry.id   91cb028abcbb79e707fe4e32053b979f
#
_cell.length_a   1.000
_cell.length_b   1.000
_cell.length_c   1.000
_cell.angle_alpha   90.00
_cell.angle_beta   90.00
_cell.angle_gamma   90.00
#
_symmetry.space_group_name_H-M   'P 1'
#
loop_
_entity.id
_entity.type
_entity.pdbx_description
1 polymer ?
#
loop_
_entity_poly.entity_id
_entity_poly.type
_entity_poly.pdbx_seq_one_letter_code
_entity_poly.pdbx_strand_id
1 'polypeptide(L)'
;MANLIEHKRAHFDYEIMETFEAGVQLFGTEVKSLRAHRGKLEGAHVTVRGGEAFLLNAEIPAFQPANTSKAYEATRNRRLLLTKKELGELAKAEDAKGLTIVPLSMYNKGRVIKLKFAIARGKKKSDKRETIKKREAIRDIAREVKSGVKQLRQKLG
;
A
#
# COMPACT_ATOMS: atom_id res chain seq x y z
N MET A 1 9.19 -0.95 -10.10
CA MET A 1 8.76 0.44 -10.29
C MET A 1 8.80 1.18 -8.97
N ALA A 2 9.25 2.42 -9.00
CA ALA A 2 9.28 3.23 -7.77
C ALA A 2 7.85 3.61 -7.36
N ASN A 3 7.56 3.47 -6.07
CA ASN A 3 6.26 3.87 -5.52
C ASN A 3 6.16 5.39 -5.40
N LEU A 4 5.00 5.93 -5.71
CA LEU A 4 4.68 7.34 -5.49
C LEU A 4 4.36 7.59 -4.02
N ILE A 5 3.50 6.75 -3.46
CA ILE A 5 3.20 6.70 -2.02
C ILE A 5 3.08 5.24 -1.58
N GLU A 6 3.35 4.99 -0.30
CA GLU A 6 3.32 3.65 0.28
C GLU A 6 2.60 3.64 1.63
N HIS A 7 1.95 2.52 1.93
CA HIS A 7 1.49 2.20 3.28
C HIS A 7 2.62 1.47 4.01
N LYS A 8 3.52 2.21 4.63
CA LYS A 8 4.78 1.70 5.19
C LYS A 8 4.61 0.62 6.25
N ARG A 9 3.52 0.68 7.03
CA ARG A 9 3.26 -0.26 8.12
C ARG A 9 2.34 -1.43 7.73
N ALA A 10 1.97 -1.57 6.46
CA ALA A 10 1.02 -2.60 6.03
C ALA A 10 1.47 -4.01 6.42
N HIS A 11 2.72 -4.36 6.15
CA HIS A 11 3.27 -5.69 6.48
C HIS A 11 3.49 -5.90 7.98
N PHE A 12 3.56 -4.83 8.76
CA PHE A 12 3.66 -4.89 10.21
C PHE A 12 2.28 -5.12 10.85
N ASP A 13 1.27 -4.39 10.37
CA ASP A 13 -0.09 -4.42 10.94
C ASP A 13 -0.95 -5.55 10.41
N TYR A 14 -0.64 -6.07 9.20
CA TYR A 14 -1.46 -7.05 8.50
C TYR A 14 -0.64 -8.22 7.97
N GLU A 15 -1.28 -9.40 8.01
CA GLU A 15 -0.82 -10.57 7.27
C GLU A 15 -1.41 -10.49 5.86
N ILE A 16 -0.56 -10.31 4.86
CA ILE A 16 -0.97 -10.16 3.46
C ILE A 16 -1.25 -11.55 2.87
N MET A 17 -2.47 -11.75 2.38
CA MET A 17 -2.90 -13.05 1.85
C MET A 17 -2.88 -13.10 0.34
N GLU A 18 -3.47 -12.11 -0.34
CA GLU A 18 -3.53 -12.05 -1.79
C GLU A 18 -3.45 -10.60 -2.25
N THR A 19 -2.64 -10.33 -3.28
CA THR A 19 -2.46 -8.98 -3.81
C THR A 19 -3.18 -8.78 -5.12
N PHE A 20 -3.61 -7.54 -5.34
CA PHE A 20 -4.32 -7.08 -6.54
C PHE A 20 -3.71 -5.78 -7.05
N GLU A 21 -3.97 -5.49 -8.32
CA GLU A 21 -3.60 -4.22 -8.94
C GLU A 21 -4.82 -3.65 -9.65
N ALA A 22 -5.07 -2.35 -9.46
CA ALA A 22 -6.20 -1.68 -10.10
C ALA A 22 -5.83 -0.29 -10.60
N GLY A 23 -6.46 0.14 -11.68
CA GLY A 23 -6.47 1.55 -12.04
C GLY A 23 -7.30 2.34 -11.05
N VAL A 24 -6.97 3.61 -10.85
CA VAL A 24 -7.70 4.51 -9.94
C VAL A 24 -8.21 5.69 -10.72
N GLN A 25 -9.50 6.02 -10.56
CA GLN A 25 -10.06 7.24 -11.14
C GLN A 25 -9.59 8.45 -10.32
N LEU A 26 -8.75 9.27 -10.93
CA LEU A 26 -8.13 10.43 -10.30
C LEU A 26 -8.41 11.72 -11.09
N PHE A 27 -8.49 12.83 -10.38
CA PHE A 27 -8.46 14.14 -11.02
C PHE A 27 -7.01 14.50 -11.40
N GLY A 28 -6.84 15.40 -12.37
CA GLY A 28 -5.51 15.85 -12.80
C GLY A 28 -4.66 16.41 -11.67
N THR A 29 -5.26 17.16 -10.74
CA THR A 29 -4.59 17.70 -9.55
C THR A 29 -4.10 16.60 -8.60
N GLU A 30 -4.86 15.51 -8.48
CA GLU A 30 -4.47 14.34 -7.68
C GLU A 30 -3.28 13.60 -8.30
N VAL A 31 -3.28 13.44 -9.61
CA VAL A 31 -2.17 12.84 -10.35
C VAL A 31 -0.87 13.63 -10.12
N LYS A 32 -0.95 14.95 -10.21
CA LYS A 32 0.20 15.84 -9.96
C LYS A 32 0.72 15.73 -8.53
N SER A 33 -0.20 15.70 -7.54
CA SER A 33 0.18 15.52 -6.13
C SER A 33 0.90 14.19 -5.90
N LEU A 34 0.37 13.10 -6.43
CA LEU A 34 0.97 11.78 -6.30
C LEU A 34 2.34 11.71 -6.96
N ARG A 35 2.51 12.29 -8.15
CA ARG A 35 3.81 12.35 -8.83
C ARG A 35 4.83 13.19 -8.08
N ALA A 36 4.38 14.12 -7.24
CA ALA A 36 5.22 14.88 -6.32
C ALA A 36 5.40 14.16 -4.96
N HIS A 37 5.01 12.89 -4.86
CA HIS A 37 5.07 12.05 -3.66
C HIS A 37 4.26 12.63 -2.48
N ARG A 38 3.16 13.29 -2.78
CA ARG A 38 2.23 13.81 -1.77
C ARG A 38 1.02 12.91 -1.65
N GLY A 39 0.72 12.47 -0.45
CA GLY A 39 -0.42 11.62 -0.16
C GLY A 39 -0.11 10.60 0.92
N LYS A 40 -1.15 10.04 1.50
CA LYS A 40 -1.04 9.04 2.57
C LYS A 40 -2.04 7.93 2.35
N LEU A 41 -1.60 6.69 2.53
CA LEU A 41 -2.45 5.50 2.48
C LEU A 41 -2.76 4.95 3.88
N GLU A 42 -2.06 5.40 4.91
CA GLU A 42 -2.32 4.99 6.29
C GLU A 42 -3.75 5.37 6.70
N GLY A 43 -4.48 4.40 7.23
CA GLY A 43 -5.90 4.56 7.59
C GLY A 43 -6.85 4.39 6.43
N ALA A 44 -6.35 4.20 5.21
CA ALA A 44 -7.18 3.92 4.04
C ALA A 44 -7.55 2.44 3.95
N HIS A 45 -8.65 2.15 3.27
CA HIS A 45 -9.07 0.79 3.00
C HIS A 45 -9.85 0.73 1.69
N VAL A 46 -10.03 -0.48 1.17
CA VAL A 46 -10.80 -0.73 -0.04
C VAL A 46 -12.12 -1.40 0.34
N THR A 47 -13.21 -0.97 -0.27
CA THR A 47 -14.53 -1.57 -0.08
C THR A 47 -15.20 -1.84 -1.42
N VAL A 48 -16.10 -2.82 -1.45
CA VAL A 48 -16.91 -3.15 -2.62
C VAL A 48 -18.37 -2.84 -2.30
N ARG A 49 -18.99 -2.00 -3.11
CA ARG A 49 -20.42 -1.65 -2.96
C ARG A 49 -21.08 -1.50 -4.32
N GLY A 50 -22.25 -2.10 -4.49
CA GLY A 50 -23.03 -2.00 -5.72
C GLY A 50 -22.30 -2.53 -6.95
N GLY A 51 -21.45 -3.55 -6.79
CA GLY A 51 -20.65 -4.12 -7.87
C GLY A 51 -19.47 -3.26 -8.32
N GLU A 52 -19.05 -2.30 -7.49
CA GLU A 52 -17.91 -1.42 -7.73
C GLU A 52 -16.98 -1.40 -6.51
N ALA A 53 -15.69 -1.19 -6.74
CA ALA A 53 -14.70 -1.06 -5.68
C ALA A 53 -14.25 0.38 -5.51
N PHE A 54 -14.03 0.79 -4.27
CA PHE A 54 -13.63 2.15 -3.92
C PHE A 54 -12.47 2.14 -2.92
N LEU A 55 -11.55 3.08 -3.12
CA LEU A 55 -10.52 3.41 -2.14
C LEU A 55 -11.07 4.50 -1.23
N LEU A 56 -11.18 4.20 0.06
CA LEU A 56 -11.71 5.12 1.08
C LEU A 56 -10.60 5.64 1.99
N ASN A 57 -10.72 6.89 2.39
CA ASN A 57 -9.85 7.55 3.37
C ASN A 57 -8.37 7.67 2.97
N ALA A 58 -8.02 7.46 1.70
CA ALA A 58 -6.70 7.83 1.21
C ALA A 58 -6.63 9.35 1.07
N GLU A 59 -5.63 9.96 1.68
CA GLU A 59 -5.44 11.41 1.63
C GLU A 59 -4.55 11.80 0.46
N ILE A 60 -5.11 12.54 -0.50
CA ILE A 60 -4.37 13.12 -1.62
C ILE A 60 -4.66 14.62 -1.62
N PRO A 61 -3.70 15.46 -1.17
CA PRO A 61 -3.94 16.90 -1.12
C PRO A 61 -4.00 17.50 -2.53
N ALA A 62 -4.64 18.65 -2.64
CA ALA A 62 -4.65 19.40 -3.89
C ALA A 62 -3.23 19.86 -4.23
N PHE A 63 -2.80 19.70 -5.50
CA PHE A 63 -1.45 20.09 -5.92
C PHE A 63 -1.26 21.60 -5.83
N GLN A 64 -2.29 22.37 -6.26
CA GLN A 64 -2.32 23.83 -6.15
C GLN A 64 -3.60 24.23 -5.46
N PRO A 65 -3.62 24.36 -4.12
CA PRO A 65 -4.84 24.69 -3.37
C PRO A 65 -5.53 25.97 -3.84
N ALA A 66 -4.76 27.01 -4.23
CA ALA A 66 -5.29 28.27 -4.70
C ALA A 66 -6.08 28.15 -6.03
N ASN A 67 -5.74 27.15 -6.84
CA ASN A 67 -6.36 26.89 -8.15
C ASN A 67 -7.33 25.70 -8.14
N THR A 68 -7.60 25.16 -6.95
CA THR A 68 -8.47 24.00 -6.78
C THR A 68 -9.80 24.44 -6.16
N SER A 69 -10.90 23.83 -6.59
CA SER A 69 -12.22 24.08 -6.00
C SER A 69 -12.19 23.90 -4.48
N LYS A 70 -12.85 24.82 -3.76
CA LYS A 70 -13.02 24.72 -2.31
C LYS A 70 -13.84 23.49 -1.89
N ALA A 71 -14.62 22.93 -2.81
CA ALA A 71 -15.39 21.70 -2.60
C ALA A 71 -14.54 20.43 -2.70
N TYR A 72 -13.27 20.53 -3.09
CA TYR A 72 -12.38 19.37 -3.17
C TYR A 72 -12.09 18.79 -1.78
N GLU A 73 -12.31 17.49 -1.66
CA GLU A 73 -11.99 16.73 -0.45
C GLU A 73 -10.78 15.84 -0.68
N ALA A 74 -9.73 16.03 0.11
CA ALA A 74 -8.48 15.25 0.00
C ALA A 74 -8.71 13.75 0.27
N THR A 75 -9.71 13.42 1.06
CA THR A 75 -10.07 12.04 1.44
C THR A 75 -11.28 11.50 0.69
N ARG A 76 -11.63 12.08 -0.45
CA ARG A 76 -12.78 11.62 -1.24
C ARG A 76 -12.66 10.15 -1.63
N ASN A 77 -13.80 9.50 -1.84
CA ASN A 77 -13.85 8.12 -2.35
C ASN A 77 -13.36 8.08 -3.80
N ARG A 78 -12.49 7.13 -4.12
CA ARG A 78 -11.93 6.98 -5.46
C ARG A 78 -12.27 5.60 -6.00
N ARG A 79 -12.87 5.57 -7.19
CA ARG A 79 -13.27 4.33 -7.82
C ARG A 79 -12.04 3.59 -8.34
N LEU A 80 -12.01 2.28 -8.11
CA LEU A 80 -11.00 1.37 -8.62
C LEU A 80 -11.55 0.62 -9.84
N LEU A 81 -10.70 0.44 -10.85
CA LEU A 81 -11.08 -0.23 -12.09
C LEU A 81 -10.63 -1.69 -12.03
N LEU A 82 -11.59 -2.58 -11.88
CA LEU A 82 -11.38 -4.03 -11.69
C LEU A 82 -12.32 -4.83 -12.59
N THR A 83 -11.93 -6.08 -12.86
CA THR A 83 -12.78 -7.03 -13.56
C THR A 83 -13.90 -7.52 -12.64
N LYS A 84 -14.97 -8.06 -13.22
CA LYS A 84 -16.09 -8.65 -12.45
C LYS A 84 -15.62 -9.80 -11.57
N LYS A 85 -14.67 -10.60 -12.04
CA LYS A 85 -14.08 -11.71 -11.28
C LYS A 85 -13.37 -11.20 -10.02
N GLU A 86 -12.53 -10.18 -10.18
CA GLU A 86 -11.81 -9.55 -9.07
C GLU A 86 -12.77 -8.90 -8.07
N LEU A 87 -13.80 -8.21 -8.55
CA LEU A 87 -14.84 -7.61 -7.71
C LEU A 87 -15.57 -8.68 -6.87
N GLY A 88 -15.86 -9.83 -7.46
CA GLY A 88 -16.48 -10.97 -6.76
C GLY A 88 -15.59 -11.54 -5.67
N GLU A 89 -14.30 -11.70 -5.94
CA GLU A 89 -13.31 -12.17 -4.96
C GLU A 89 -13.18 -11.20 -3.79
N LEU A 90 -13.12 -9.91 -4.07
CA LEU A 90 -13.02 -8.87 -3.05
C LEU A 90 -14.29 -8.78 -2.20
N ALA A 91 -15.46 -8.90 -2.81
CA ALA A 91 -16.74 -8.90 -2.08
C ALA A 91 -16.83 -10.05 -1.09
N LYS A 92 -16.40 -11.26 -1.49
CA LYS A 92 -16.34 -12.43 -0.61
C LYS A 92 -15.38 -12.20 0.56
N ALA A 93 -14.20 -11.63 0.29
CA ALA A 93 -13.21 -11.34 1.32
C ALA A 93 -13.74 -10.31 2.33
N GLU A 94 -14.44 -9.28 1.86
CA GLU A 94 -15.01 -8.24 2.72
C GLU A 94 -16.05 -8.80 3.69
N ASP A 95 -16.84 -9.78 3.24
CA ASP A 95 -17.85 -10.45 4.07
C ASP A 95 -17.25 -11.50 5.02
N ALA A 96 -16.03 -11.94 4.77
CA ALA A 96 -15.37 -12.94 5.59
C ALA A 96 -14.87 -12.34 6.90
N LYS A 97 -15.13 -13.03 8.01
CA LYS A 97 -14.74 -12.60 9.34
C LYS A 97 -13.21 -12.50 9.48
N GLY A 98 -12.74 -11.36 9.96
CA GLY A 98 -11.32 -11.13 10.23
C GLY A 98 -10.49 -10.71 9.03
N LEU A 99 -11.10 -10.60 7.85
CA LEU A 99 -10.41 -10.13 6.64
C LEU A 99 -10.75 -8.67 6.35
N THR A 100 -9.80 -7.98 5.78
CA THR A 100 -9.97 -6.61 5.31
C THR A 100 -9.20 -6.44 3.99
N ILE A 101 -9.46 -5.37 3.28
CA ILE A 101 -8.77 -5.05 2.03
C ILE A 101 -8.00 -3.76 2.26
N VAL A 102 -6.67 -3.85 2.21
CA VAL A 102 -5.77 -2.72 2.54
C VAL A 102 -4.97 -2.28 1.33
N PRO A 103 -4.84 -0.95 1.10
CA PRO A 103 -3.96 -0.45 0.07
C PRO A 103 -2.50 -0.58 0.52
N LEU A 104 -1.62 -0.92 -0.39
CA LEU A 104 -0.18 -1.10 -0.11
C LEU A 104 0.64 0.02 -0.70
N SER A 105 0.42 0.37 -1.96
CA SER A 105 1.19 1.40 -2.65
C SER A 105 0.47 1.92 -3.89
N MET A 106 0.84 3.13 -4.31
CA MET A 106 0.45 3.68 -5.61
C MET A 106 1.72 3.96 -6.42
N TYR A 107 1.70 3.64 -7.69
CA TYR A 107 2.86 3.74 -8.57
C TYR A 107 2.45 4.03 -10.01
N ASN A 108 3.40 4.54 -10.81
CA ASN A 108 3.21 4.70 -12.25
C ASN A 108 3.43 3.38 -12.96
N LYS A 109 2.48 3.03 -13.83
CA LYS A 109 2.64 1.95 -14.80
C LYS A 109 2.42 2.55 -16.18
N GLY A 110 3.52 2.88 -16.86
CA GLY A 110 3.45 3.74 -18.03
C GLY A 110 2.95 5.13 -17.67
N ARG A 111 1.88 5.58 -18.30
CA ARG A 111 1.24 6.90 -18.05
C ARG A 111 0.13 6.84 -17.02
N VAL A 112 -0.19 5.66 -16.51
CA VAL A 112 -1.33 5.44 -15.63
C VAL A 112 -0.84 5.19 -14.21
N ILE A 113 -1.55 5.73 -13.22
CA ILE A 113 -1.29 5.44 -11.82
C ILE A 113 -2.13 4.22 -11.42
N LYS A 114 -1.48 3.23 -10.84
CA LYS A 114 -2.09 2.01 -10.32
C LYS A 114 -2.01 1.95 -8.81
N LEU A 115 -2.99 1.29 -8.20
CA LEU A 115 -2.99 0.96 -6.78
C LEU A 115 -2.70 -0.52 -6.62
N LYS A 116 -1.70 -0.85 -5.82
CA LYS A 116 -1.49 -2.21 -5.32
C LYS A 116 -2.18 -2.31 -3.97
N PHE A 117 -3.03 -3.30 -3.80
CA PHE A 117 -3.76 -3.54 -2.57
C PHE A 117 -3.90 -5.04 -2.32
N ALA A 118 -4.33 -5.42 -1.14
CA ALA A 118 -4.36 -6.82 -0.76
C ALA A 118 -5.51 -7.16 0.16
N ILE A 119 -5.98 -8.40 0.03
CA ILE A 119 -6.78 -9.05 1.07
C ILE A 119 -5.81 -9.40 2.19
N ALA A 120 -6.14 -9.00 3.41
CA ALA A 120 -5.25 -9.14 4.54
C ALA A 120 -6.02 -9.40 5.83
N ARG A 121 -5.31 -9.93 6.82
CA ARG A 121 -5.84 -10.14 8.16
C ARG A 121 -5.05 -9.27 9.13
N GLY A 122 -5.74 -8.58 10.03
CA GLY A 122 -5.08 -7.80 11.09
C GLY A 122 -4.27 -8.70 12.02
N LYS A 123 -3.02 -8.33 12.29
CA LYS A 123 -2.15 -9.07 13.19
C LYS A 123 -2.48 -8.77 14.65
N LYS A 124 -2.44 -9.80 15.50
CA LYS A 124 -2.51 -9.64 16.96
C LYS A 124 -1.16 -9.12 17.48
N LYS A 125 -1.14 -8.60 18.72
CA LYS A 125 0.11 -8.12 19.34
C LYS A 125 1.24 -9.15 19.31
N SER A 126 0.95 -10.42 19.55
CA SER A 126 1.94 -11.50 19.50
C SER A 126 2.55 -11.66 18.11
N ASP A 127 1.70 -11.62 17.06
CA ASP A 127 2.15 -11.73 15.66
C ASP A 127 3.05 -10.56 15.27
N LYS A 128 2.73 -9.37 15.73
CA LYS A 128 3.55 -8.17 15.50
C LYS A 128 4.93 -8.28 16.16
N ARG A 129 5.00 -8.80 17.38
CA ARG A 129 6.24 -9.05 18.09
C ARG A 129 7.13 -10.06 17.36
N GLU A 130 6.56 -11.15 16.85
CA GLU A 130 7.28 -12.14 16.05
C GLU A 130 7.84 -11.53 14.77
N THR A 131 7.08 -10.68 14.09
CA THR A 131 7.54 -9.99 12.89
C THR A 131 8.76 -9.12 13.18
N ILE A 132 8.76 -8.38 14.28
CA ILE A 132 9.91 -7.58 14.72
C ILE A 132 11.11 -8.45 15.01
N LYS A 133 10.94 -9.53 15.76
CA LYS A 133 12.02 -10.49 16.08
C LYS A 133 12.66 -11.10 14.84
N LYS A 134 11.84 -11.50 13.85
CA LYS A 134 12.33 -12.03 12.57
C LYS A 134 13.16 -10.99 11.81
N ARG A 135 12.70 -9.74 11.77
CA ARG A 135 13.44 -8.65 11.10
C ARG A 135 14.78 -8.39 11.78
N GLU A 136 14.82 -8.37 13.10
CA GLU A 136 16.05 -8.20 13.88
C GLU A 136 17.03 -9.35 13.64
N ALA A 137 16.55 -10.59 13.67
CA ALA A 137 17.38 -11.77 13.40
C ALA A 137 18.00 -11.72 12.00
N ILE A 138 17.23 -11.34 10.99
CA ILE A 138 17.72 -11.19 9.61
C ILE A 138 18.80 -10.11 9.53
N ARG A 139 18.62 -8.99 10.21
CA ARG A 139 19.62 -7.90 10.26
C ARG A 139 20.92 -8.36 10.92
N ASP A 140 20.83 -9.10 12.02
CA ASP A 140 21.98 -9.61 12.75
C ASP A 140 22.78 -10.62 11.90
N ILE A 141 22.11 -11.53 11.23
CA ILE A 141 22.73 -12.47 10.28
C ILE A 141 23.43 -11.71 9.16
N ALA A 142 22.80 -10.70 8.59
CA ALA A 142 23.41 -9.89 7.52
C ALA A 142 24.68 -9.16 8.01
N ARG A 143 24.68 -8.67 9.27
CA ARG A 143 25.87 -8.05 9.88
C ARG A 143 27.00 -9.06 10.05
N GLU A 144 26.73 -10.25 10.54
CA GLU A 144 27.71 -11.31 10.72
C GLU A 144 28.35 -11.73 9.39
N VAL A 145 27.54 -11.88 8.34
CA VAL A 145 28.04 -12.21 6.99
C VAL A 145 28.94 -11.09 6.46
N LYS A 146 28.56 -9.83 6.61
CA LYS A 146 29.41 -8.69 6.20
C LYS A 146 30.73 -8.65 6.96
N SER A 147 30.71 -8.88 8.27
CA SER A 147 31.92 -8.95 9.11
C SER A 147 32.84 -10.08 8.69
N GLY A 148 32.31 -11.25 8.42
CA GLY A 148 33.06 -12.42 7.94
C GLY A 148 33.75 -12.15 6.60
N VAL A 149 33.04 -11.57 5.63
CA VAL A 149 33.58 -11.20 4.31
C VAL A 149 34.69 -10.16 4.45
N LYS A 150 34.51 -9.16 5.31
CA LYS A 150 35.50 -8.12 5.56
C LYS A 150 36.80 -8.69 6.15
N GLN A 151 36.70 -9.59 7.11
CA GLN A 151 37.84 -10.29 7.71
C GLN A 151 38.61 -11.12 6.68
N LEU A 152 37.92 -11.84 5.81
CA LEU A 152 38.53 -12.62 4.73
C LEU A 152 39.29 -11.73 3.76
N ARG A 153 38.73 -10.59 3.37
CA ARG A 153 39.41 -9.62 2.49
C ARG A 153 40.69 -9.06 3.12
N GLN A 154 40.68 -8.79 4.43
CA GLN A 154 41.85 -8.33 5.15
C GLN A 154 42.96 -9.39 5.23
N LYS A 155 42.62 -10.69 5.36
CA LYS A 155 43.59 -11.78 5.37
C LYS A 155 44.18 -12.07 4.03
N LEU A 156 43.48 -11.79 2.92
CA LEU A 156 43.92 -12.04 1.55
C LEU A 156 44.64 -10.83 0.91
N GLY A 157 44.53 -9.67 1.55
CA GLY A 157 45.23 -8.47 1.14
C GLY A 157 46.56 -8.31 1.89
#